data_0fc367d15d3f5a3cfec136e1c968c4f0
#
_entry.id   0fc367d15d3f5a3cfec136e1c968c4f0
#
_cell.length_a   1.000
_cell.length_b   1.000
_cell.length_c   1.000
_cell.angle_alpha   90.00
_cell.angle_beta   90.00
_cell.angle_gamma   90.00
#
_symmetry.space_group_name_H-M   'P 1'
#
loop_
_entity.id
_entity.type
_entity.pdbx_description
1 polymer ?
#
loop_
_entity_poly.entity_id
_entity_poly.type
_entity_poly.pdbx_seq_one_letter_code
_entity_poly.pdbx_strand_id
1 'polypeptide(L)'
;PDSSSCSLTLNVDSNYLSGRFIDAAAFTYLLSATKLNNQWFGKTQDKTGKWIDFKFEVSNDNNLKTSLKKDSASNSQIGYMGQVTYPFMAYGWTNKPKAQNLLIKNATIWTCEMEGKLSNTDLLIKNGKIEKIGKDLSEPNVLIIDAQGKHITPGIIDEHSHIAISKGVNECTQSNTAEVRIGDVINPDDINIYRQLGGGVTTSQLLHGSCNPIGGQSAIIKLRWGSSAEDMKFQGAD
;
A
#
# COMPACT_ATOMS: atom_id res chain seq x y z
N PRO A 1 9.06 -42.15 20.88
CA PRO A 1 8.71 -40.81 21.31
C PRO A 1 9.37 -39.84 20.38
N ASP A 2 8.56 -39.36 19.42
CA ASP A 2 9.00 -38.51 18.34
C ASP A 2 9.18 -37.09 18.87
N SER A 3 10.40 -36.61 18.90
CA SER A 3 10.71 -35.21 19.08
C SER A 3 10.44 -34.47 17.78
N SER A 4 9.17 -34.19 17.49
CA SER A 4 8.82 -33.28 16.42
C SER A 4 9.26 -31.86 16.80
N SER A 5 10.33 -31.37 16.20
CA SER A 5 10.82 -30.01 16.46
C SER A 5 9.92 -29.00 15.76
N CYS A 6 9.32 -28.11 16.55
CA CYS A 6 8.63 -26.92 16.06
C CYS A 6 9.55 -25.70 16.21
N SER A 7 9.47 -24.75 15.32
CA SER A 7 10.22 -23.49 15.46
C SER A 7 9.28 -22.29 15.55
N LEU A 8 9.58 -21.35 16.45
CA LEU A 8 8.85 -20.10 16.62
C LEU A 8 9.82 -18.94 16.52
N THR A 9 9.58 -18.05 15.59
CA THR A 9 10.34 -16.80 15.44
C THR A 9 9.41 -15.64 15.69
N LEU A 10 9.74 -14.77 16.64
CA LEU A 10 8.93 -13.61 17.01
C LEU A 10 9.76 -12.33 16.93
N ASN A 11 9.17 -11.29 16.37
CA ASN A 11 9.65 -9.92 16.43
C ASN A 11 8.66 -9.12 17.29
N VAL A 12 9.17 -8.48 18.35
CA VAL A 12 8.36 -7.70 19.27
C VAL A 12 8.76 -6.23 19.14
N ASP A 13 7.81 -5.39 18.89
CA ASP A 13 7.95 -3.94 18.90
C ASP A 13 6.88 -3.33 19.82
N SER A 14 7.32 -2.87 21.01
CA SER A 14 6.46 -2.28 22.04
C SER A 14 5.25 -3.17 22.38
N ASN A 15 4.08 -2.84 21.88
CA ASN A 15 2.82 -3.55 22.09
C ASN A 15 2.38 -4.39 20.90
N TYR A 16 3.23 -4.53 19.91
CA TYR A 16 2.95 -5.30 18.71
C TYR A 16 3.92 -6.46 18.54
N LEU A 17 3.42 -7.60 18.11
CA LEU A 17 4.21 -8.79 17.85
C LEU A 17 3.84 -9.32 16.46
N SER A 18 4.87 -9.63 15.67
CA SER A 18 4.74 -10.37 14.44
C SER A 18 5.70 -11.56 14.45
N GLY A 19 5.37 -12.61 13.72
CA GLY A 19 6.25 -13.77 13.67
C GLY A 19 5.72 -14.91 12.82
N ARG A 20 6.43 -16.01 12.91
CA ARG A 20 6.06 -17.25 12.26
C ARG A 20 6.26 -18.45 13.19
N PHE A 21 5.35 -19.38 13.11
CA PHE A 21 5.45 -20.70 13.73
C PHE A 21 5.54 -21.73 12.61
N ILE A 22 6.49 -22.65 12.71
CA ILE A 22 6.64 -23.79 11.79
C ILE A 22 6.35 -25.04 12.58
N ASP A 23 5.33 -25.81 12.17
CA ASP A 23 4.97 -27.04 12.83
C ASP A 23 5.89 -28.21 12.40
N ALA A 24 5.73 -29.34 13.06
CA ALA A 24 6.50 -30.54 12.77
C ALA A 24 6.32 -31.08 11.33
N ALA A 25 5.28 -30.70 10.63
CA ALA A 25 5.03 -31.02 9.23
C ALA A 25 5.59 -29.94 8.26
N ALA A 26 6.43 -29.02 8.75
CA ALA A 26 7.03 -27.88 8.04
C ALA A 26 6.02 -26.87 7.47
N PHE A 27 4.78 -26.88 7.96
CA PHE A 27 3.82 -25.84 7.59
C PHE A 27 4.09 -24.54 8.37
N THR A 28 4.08 -23.42 7.66
CA THR A 28 4.35 -22.12 8.24
C THR A 28 3.06 -21.36 8.53
N TYR A 29 2.88 -20.99 9.78
CA TYR A 29 1.80 -20.11 10.26
C TYR A 29 2.36 -18.71 10.49
N LEU A 30 1.75 -17.71 9.89
CA LEU A 30 2.06 -16.32 10.17
C LEU A 30 1.27 -15.87 11.40
N LEU A 31 1.95 -15.20 12.32
CA LEU A 31 1.39 -14.75 13.58
C LEU A 31 1.42 -13.22 13.66
N SER A 32 0.32 -12.62 14.08
CA SER A 32 0.32 -11.23 14.53
C SER A 32 -0.49 -11.09 15.81
N ALA A 33 0.01 -10.30 16.75
CA ALA A 33 -0.64 -10.08 18.04
C ALA A 33 -0.38 -8.68 18.58
N THR A 34 -1.29 -8.23 19.43
CA THR A 34 -1.15 -7.00 20.21
C THR A 34 -1.16 -7.32 21.71
N LYS A 35 -0.42 -6.53 22.48
CA LYS A 35 -0.33 -6.67 23.93
C LYS A 35 -1.42 -5.84 24.61
N LEU A 36 -2.19 -6.48 25.47
CA LEU A 36 -3.18 -5.86 26.35
C LEU A 36 -3.05 -6.45 27.74
N ASN A 37 -2.86 -5.62 28.77
CA ASN A 37 -2.77 -6.05 30.18
C ASN A 37 -1.81 -7.23 30.41
N ASN A 38 -0.60 -7.13 29.84
CA ASN A 38 0.46 -8.15 29.92
C ASN A 38 0.17 -9.48 29.21
N GLN A 39 -0.89 -9.55 28.43
CA GLN A 39 -1.23 -10.71 27.59
C GLN A 39 -1.17 -10.32 26.11
N TRP A 40 -0.81 -11.28 25.28
CA TRP A 40 -0.78 -11.13 23.83
C TRP A 40 -2.02 -11.79 23.23
N PHE A 41 -2.74 -11.05 22.42
CA PHE A 41 -3.92 -11.51 21.67
C PHE A 41 -3.62 -11.40 20.19
N GLY A 42 -3.80 -12.48 19.46
CA GLY A 42 -3.46 -12.51 18.06
C GLY A 42 -4.30 -13.46 17.21
N LYS A 43 -4.01 -13.44 15.93
CA LYS A 43 -4.60 -14.37 14.95
C LYS A 43 -3.54 -15.03 14.11
N THR A 44 -3.87 -16.23 13.64
CA THR A 44 -3.15 -16.98 12.63
C THR A 44 -4.15 -17.66 11.70
N GLN A 45 -3.69 -18.17 10.56
CA GLN A 45 -4.51 -19.01 9.70
C GLN A 45 -4.10 -20.46 9.83
N ASP A 46 -5.08 -21.37 9.83
CA ASP A 46 -4.82 -22.79 9.73
C ASP A 46 -4.46 -23.23 8.29
N LYS A 47 -4.17 -24.50 8.11
CA LYS A 47 -3.81 -25.09 6.80
C LYS A 47 -4.91 -24.97 5.74
N THR A 48 -6.14 -24.68 6.14
CA THR A 48 -7.29 -24.47 5.26
C THR A 48 -7.55 -23.01 4.94
N GLY A 49 -6.74 -22.10 5.52
CA GLY A 49 -6.91 -20.65 5.40
C GLY A 49 -7.92 -20.06 6.38
N LYS A 50 -8.48 -20.86 7.30
CA LYS A 50 -9.40 -20.39 8.33
C LYS A 50 -8.63 -19.64 9.42
N TRP A 51 -9.16 -18.49 9.84
CA TRP A 51 -8.60 -17.70 10.94
C TRP A 51 -8.83 -18.36 12.28
N ILE A 52 -7.75 -18.42 13.10
CA ILE A 52 -7.76 -18.93 14.46
C ILE A 52 -7.25 -17.84 15.38
N ASP A 53 -8.01 -17.57 16.45
CA ASP A 53 -7.57 -16.68 17.52
C ASP A 53 -6.62 -17.43 18.46
N PHE A 54 -5.58 -16.77 18.92
CA PHE A 54 -4.69 -17.31 19.93
C PHE A 54 -4.38 -16.26 21.01
N LYS A 55 -4.09 -16.75 22.19
CA LYS A 55 -3.69 -15.97 23.34
C LYS A 55 -2.47 -16.59 23.99
N PHE A 56 -1.51 -15.78 24.40
CA PHE A 56 -0.38 -16.26 25.18
C PHE A 56 0.14 -15.19 26.15
N GLU A 57 0.83 -15.67 27.18
CA GLU A 57 1.55 -14.85 28.15
C GLU A 57 3.03 -15.18 28.05
N VAL A 58 3.88 -14.18 28.10
CA VAL A 58 5.32 -14.37 28.24
C VAL A 58 5.63 -14.32 29.73
N SER A 59 6.03 -15.43 30.33
CA SER A 59 6.53 -15.45 31.69
C SER A 59 8.00 -15.01 31.74
N ASN A 60 8.42 -14.44 32.89
CA ASN A 60 9.81 -13.97 33.06
C ASN A 60 10.87 -15.09 33.03
N ASP A 61 10.47 -16.35 32.95
CA ASP A 61 11.35 -17.51 32.95
C ASP A 61 11.64 -18.08 31.56
N ASN A 62 11.46 -17.30 30.50
CA ASN A 62 11.60 -17.73 29.10
C ASN A 62 10.77 -18.97 28.69
N ASN A 63 9.80 -19.35 29.50
CA ASN A 63 8.88 -20.46 29.21
C ASN A 63 7.59 -19.91 28.59
N LEU A 64 7.32 -20.27 27.34
CA LEU A 64 6.09 -19.94 26.65
C LEU A 64 4.98 -20.90 27.09
N LYS A 65 4.01 -20.44 27.86
CA LYS A 65 2.79 -21.21 28.12
C LYS A 65 1.74 -20.83 27.07
N THR A 66 1.54 -21.70 26.11
CA THR A 66 0.48 -21.56 25.12
C THR A 66 -0.77 -22.31 25.56
N SER A 67 -1.90 -21.65 25.58
CA SER A 67 -3.20 -22.32 25.65
C SER A 67 -3.95 -22.07 24.33
N LEU A 68 -3.98 -23.07 23.47
CA LEU A 68 -4.90 -23.11 22.33
C LEU A 68 -6.26 -23.58 22.86
N LYS A 69 -7.22 -22.66 23.02
CA LYS A 69 -8.60 -23.04 23.27
C LYS A 69 -9.33 -23.17 21.95
N LYS A 70 -9.82 -24.36 21.67
CA LYS A 70 -10.88 -24.60 20.71
C LYS A 70 -12.19 -24.21 21.42
N ASP A 71 -12.66 -23.00 21.27
CA ASP A 71 -13.92 -22.59 21.87
C ASP A 71 -15.08 -22.70 20.89
N SER A 72 -16.04 -23.55 21.29
CA SER A 72 -17.44 -23.42 20.91
C SER A 72 -17.97 -22.07 21.42
N ALA A 73 -18.52 -21.27 20.48
CA ALA A 73 -19.29 -20.05 20.64
C ALA A 73 -19.49 -19.52 22.09
N SER A 74 -18.70 -18.57 22.50
CA SER A 74 -19.04 -17.64 23.58
C SER A 74 -18.62 -16.22 23.18
N ASN A 75 -19.53 -15.26 23.41
CA ASN A 75 -19.33 -13.82 23.23
C ASN A 75 -18.17 -13.33 24.12
N SER A 76 -16.94 -13.54 23.72
CA SER A 76 -15.79 -12.88 24.31
C SER A 76 -15.53 -11.57 23.57
N GLN A 77 -15.42 -10.47 24.28
CA GLN A 77 -14.99 -9.19 23.71
C GLN A 77 -13.76 -9.45 22.86
N ILE A 78 -13.95 -9.35 21.55
CA ILE A 78 -12.87 -9.45 20.57
C ILE A 78 -11.90 -8.31 20.90
N GLY A 79 -10.72 -8.65 21.42
CA GLY A 79 -9.63 -7.68 21.56
C GLY A 79 -9.46 -6.97 20.22
N TYR A 80 -9.24 -5.65 20.27
CA TYR A 80 -9.07 -4.82 19.06
C TYR A 80 -7.98 -5.44 18.18
N MET A 81 -8.40 -6.11 17.14
CA MET A 81 -7.50 -6.57 16.10
C MET A 81 -7.29 -5.43 15.13
N GLY A 82 -6.03 -5.11 14.87
CA GLY A 82 -5.69 -4.16 13.84
C GLY A 82 -6.42 -4.50 12.54
N GLN A 83 -6.98 -3.49 11.89
CA GLN A 83 -7.67 -3.67 10.62
C GLN A 83 -6.64 -4.10 9.55
N VAL A 84 -7.03 -5.05 8.70
CA VAL A 84 -6.23 -5.37 7.51
C VAL A 84 -6.25 -4.15 6.60
N THR A 85 -5.07 -3.71 6.20
CA THR A 85 -4.91 -2.55 5.31
C THR A 85 -4.31 -2.99 3.96
N TYR A 86 -4.54 -2.18 2.94
CA TYR A 86 -4.02 -2.40 1.58
C TYR A 86 -3.16 -1.19 1.16
N PRO A 87 -1.87 -1.35 0.91
CA PRO A 87 -1.07 -2.55 1.19
C PRO A 87 -1.06 -2.90 2.68
N PHE A 88 -0.70 -4.15 3.03
CA PHE A 88 -0.60 -4.58 4.43
C PHE A 88 0.69 -4.07 5.07
N MET A 89 0.75 -2.77 5.24
CA MET A 89 1.88 -2.04 5.79
C MET A 89 1.43 -0.66 6.32
N ALA A 90 2.39 0.14 6.80
CA ALA A 90 2.13 1.51 7.23
C ALA A 90 1.45 2.34 6.12
N TYR A 91 0.50 3.17 6.50
CA TYR A 91 -0.28 4.03 5.59
C TYR A 91 -1.17 3.28 4.58
N GLY A 92 -1.40 1.99 4.78
CA GLY A 92 -2.37 1.23 3.98
C GLY A 92 -3.82 1.67 4.26
N TRP A 93 -4.68 1.43 3.30
CA TRP A 93 -6.11 1.76 3.38
C TRP A 93 -6.92 0.59 3.92
N THR A 94 -7.79 0.83 4.88
CA THR A 94 -8.75 -0.18 5.36
C THR A 94 -9.84 -0.47 4.33
N ASN A 95 -10.17 0.54 3.54
CA ASN A 95 -11.07 0.44 2.40
C ASN A 95 -10.39 1.04 1.18
N LYS A 96 -10.43 0.34 0.04
CA LYS A 96 -9.84 0.86 -1.21
C LYS A 96 -10.42 2.25 -1.52
N PRO A 97 -9.59 3.27 -1.75
CA PRO A 97 -10.06 4.60 -2.11
C PRO A 97 -10.94 4.54 -3.37
N LYS A 98 -12.04 5.27 -3.35
CA LYS A 98 -12.92 5.41 -4.51
C LYS A 98 -12.78 6.81 -5.07
N ALA A 99 -12.88 6.96 -6.39
CA ALA A 99 -12.95 8.27 -7.02
C ALA A 99 -14.13 9.06 -6.43
N GLN A 100 -13.85 10.27 -5.97
CA GLN A 100 -14.87 11.16 -5.39
C GLN A 100 -15.23 12.24 -6.40
N ASN A 101 -16.50 12.61 -6.43
CA ASN A 101 -16.94 13.82 -7.10
C ASN A 101 -16.72 14.99 -6.15
N LEU A 102 -15.99 16.00 -6.60
CA LEU A 102 -15.66 17.14 -5.75
C LEU A 102 -15.62 18.46 -6.53
N LEU A 103 -15.95 19.52 -5.82
CA LEU A 103 -15.88 20.89 -6.30
C LEU A 103 -14.88 21.66 -5.43
N ILE A 104 -13.76 22.05 -6.02
CA ILE A 104 -12.76 22.88 -5.36
C ILE A 104 -13.06 24.33 -5.73
N LYS A 105 -13.26 25.17 -4.73
CA LYS A 105 -13.62 26.58 -4.90
C LYS A 105 -12.48 27.52 -4.56
N ASN A 106 -12.50 28.69 -5.15
CA ASN A 106 -11.61 29.81 -4.80
C ASN A 106 -10.12 29.46 -4.93
N ALA A 107 -9.74 28.69 -5.95
CA ALA A 107 -8.36 28.25 -6.19
C ALA A 107 -7.61 29.20 -7.14
N THR A 108 -6.28 29.10 -7.10
CA THR A 108 -5.40 29.55 -8.18
C THR A 108 -5.00 28.31 -8.99
N ILE A 109 -5.53 28.16 -10.20
CA ILE A 109 -5.36 26.98 -11.03
C ILE A 109 -4.29 27.22 -12.09
N TRP A 110 -3.30 26.34 -12.17
CA TRP A 110 -2.30 26.32 -13.23
C TRP A 110 -2.72 25.24 -14.24
N THR A 111 -3.26 25.67 -15.38
CA THR A 111 -3.89 24.76 -16.33
C THR A 111 -2.88 23.93 -17.10
N CYS A 112 -1.66 24.45 -17.28
CA CYS A 112 -0.67 23.96 -18.24
C CYS A 112 -1.15 23.94 -19.69
N GLU A 113 -2.18 24.73 -19.97
CA GLU A 113 -2.77 24.97 -21.28
C GLU A 113 -2.63 26.46 -21.63
N MET A 114 -3.22 26.89 -22.75
CA MET A 114 -3.10 28.27 -23.25
C MET A 114 -3.64 29.33 -22.29
N GLU A 115 -4.61 28.98 -21.46
CA GLU A 115 -5.19 29.85 -20.43
C GLU A 115 -4.20 30.19 -19.31
N GLY A 116 -3.18 29.38 -19.14
CA GLY A 116 -2.12 29.57 -18.16
C GLY A 116 -2.63 29.54 -16.72
N LYS A 117 -2.45 30.65 -15.98
CA LYS A 117 -2.83 30.74 -14.56
C LYS A 117 -4.18 31.44 -14.40
N LEU A 118 -5.14 30.77 -13.79
CA LEU A 118 -6.48 31.29 -13.48
C LEU A 118 -6.61 31.54 -11.97
N SER A 119 -6.87 32.77 -11.56
CA SER A 119 -7.04 33.12 -10.15
C SER A 119 -8.51 33.16 -9.75
N ASN A 120 -8.80 32.85 -8.48
CA ASN A 120 -10.14 32.80 -7.93
C ASN A 120 -11.12 32.01 -8.82
N THR A 121 -10.76 30.77 -9.09
CA THR A 121 -11.41 29.89 -10.06
C THR A 121 -11.75 28.56 -9.39
N ASP A 122 -12.88 27.99 -9.76
CA ASP A 122 -13.39 26.74 -9.25
C ASP A 122 -13.06 25.58 -10.21
N LEU A 123 -12.87 24.38 -9.65
CA LEU A 123 -12.59 23.14 -10.37
C LEU A 123 -13.59 22.07 -9.97
N LEU A 124 -14.41 21.62 -10.92
CA LEU A 124 -15.31 20.49 -10.74
C LEU A 124 -14.68 19.20 -11.27
N ILE A 125 -14.57 18.20 -10.42
CA ILE A 125 -14.09 16.87 -10.76
C ILE A 125 -15.22 15.87 -10.59
N LYS A 126 -15.49 15.08 -11.63
CA LYS A 126 -16.47 13.98 -11.63
C LYS A 126 -15.87 12.72 -12.22
N ASN A 127 -16.15 11.59 -11.59
CA ASN A 127 -15.71 10.27 -12.07
C ASN A 127 -14.18 10.21 -12.35
N GLY A 128 -13.38 10.90 -11.54
CA GLY A 128 -11.93 10.96 -11.67
C GLY A 128 -11.41 11.80 -12.84
N LYS A 129 -12.27 12.65 -13.44
CA LYS A 129 -11.91 13.56 -14.54
C LYS A 129 -12.27 14.99 -14.21
N ILE A 130 -11.52 15.93 -14.77
CA ILE A 130 -11.88 17.35 -14.77
C ILE A 130 -13.12 17.51 -15.67
N GLU A 131 -14.22 17.90 -15.07
CA GLU A 131 -15.49 18.14 -15.77
C GLU A 131 -15.60 19.61 -16.23
N LYS A 132 -15.24 20.52 -15.33
CA LYS A 132 -15.36 21.97 -15.62
C LYS A 132 -14.38 22.78 -14.78
N ILE A 133 -13.85 23.84 -15.40
CA ILE A 133 -13.09 24.92 -14.76
C ILE A 133 -13.85 26.21 -15.03
N GLY A 134 -14.06 27.05 -14.00
CA GLY A 134 -14.81 28.30 -14.17
C GLY A 134 -15.04 29.00 -12.83
N LYS A 135 -15.79 30.08 -12.86
CA LYS A 135 -16.17 30.83 -11.66
C LYS A 135 -17.60 30.46 -11.23
N ASP A 136 -17.84 30.59 -9.92
CA ASP A 136 -19.15 30.44 -9.31
C ASP A 136 -19.85 29.10 -9.66
N LEU A 137 -19.04 28.04 -9.79
CA LEU A 137 -19.55 26.70 -10.07
C LEU A 137 -20.38 26.20 -8.88
N SER A 138 -21.47 25.51 -9.19
CA SER A 138 -22.32 24.84 -8.22
C SER A 138 -22.66 23.46 -8.76
N GLU A 139 -22.60 22.46 -7.90
CA GLU A 139 -22.94 21.07 -8.23
C GLU A 139 -23.55 20.41 -7.00
N PRO A 140 -24.74 19.80 -7.08
CA PRO A 140 -25.36 19.10 -5.96
C PRO A 140 -24.64 17.77 -5.66
N ASN A 141 -24.66 17.37 -4.40
CA ASN A 141 -24.17 16.07 -3.92
C ASN A 141 -22.70 15.79 -4.22
N VAL A 142 -21.85 16.83 -4.21
CA VAL A 142 -20.38 16.69 -4.31
C VAL A 142 -19.72 17.19 -3.04
N LEU A 143 -18.51 16.67 -2.76
CA LEU A 143 -17.68 17.23 -1.70
C LEU A 143 -17.18 18.62 -2.13
N ILE A 144 -17.42 19.62 -1.29
CA ILE A 144 -16.95 20.99 -1.55
C ILE A 144 -15.69 21.25 -0.70
N ILE A 145 -14.63 21.71 -1.35
CA ILE A 145 -13.36 22.11 -0.72
C ILE A 145 -13.10 23.57 -1.07
N ASP A 146 -13.04 24.44 -0.07
CA ASP A 146 -12.57 25.82 -0.27
C ASP A 146 -11.05 25.86 -0.25
N ALA A 147 -10.44 26.16 -1.39
CA ALA A 147 -9.00 26.24 -1.53
C ALA A 147 -8.41 27.53 -0.90
N GLN A 148 -9.21 28.54 -0.60
CA GLN A 148 -8.75 29.79 0.03
C GLN A 148 -7.56 30.42 -0.70
N GLY A 149 -7.61 30.45 -2.02
CA GLY A 149 -6.54 30.98 -2.87
C GLY A 149 -5.33 30.04 -3.07
N LYS A 150 -5.34 28.85 -2.48
CA LYS A 150 -4.25 27.87 -2.69
C LYS A 150 -4.14 27.46 -4.15
N HIS A 151 -2.95 27.02 -4.51
CA HIS A 151 -2.65 26.66 -5.88
C HIS A 151 -3.02 25.21 -6.18
N ILE A 152 -3.57 24.99 -7.36
CA ILE A 152 -3.82 23.68 -7.94
C ILE A 152 -2.98 23.57 -9.21
N THR A 153 -2.23 22.47 -9.33
CA THR A 153 -1.46 22.12 -10.53
C THR A 153 -1.83 20.73 -10.98
N PRO A 154 -1.59 20.34 -12.23
CA PRO A 154 -1.49 18.93 -12.60
C PRO A 154 -0.49 18.20 -11.71
N GLY A 155 -0.68 16.90 -11.54
CA GLY A 155 0.28 16.07 -10.82
C GLY A 155 1.62 16.03 -11.54
N ILE A 156 2.71 15.97 -10.77
CA ILE A 156 4.06 15.86 -11.32
C ILE A 156 4.22 14.48 -11.99
N ILE A 157 4.84 14.48 -13.15
CA ILE A 157 5.25 13.28 -13.88
C ILE A 157 6.75 13.13 -13.69
N ASP A 158 7.17 12.01 -13.08
CA ASP A 158 8.57 11.64 -12.92
C ASP A 158 8.94 10.70 -14.08
N GLU A 159 9.74 11.21 -15.03
CA GLU A 159 10.08 10.49 -16.23
C GLU A 159 11.28 9.55 -16.07
N HIS A 160 11.91 9.54 -14.89
CA HIS A 160 13.06 8.67 -14.61
C HIS A 160 13.04 8.17 -13.17
N SER A 161 12.37 7.06 -12.95
CA SER A 161 12.17 6.52 -11.60
C SER A 161 12.58 5.04 -11.50
N HIS A 162 13.02 4.66 -10.30
CA HIS A 162 13.34 3.27 -9.96
C HIS A 162 12.52 2.76 -8.76
N ILE A 163 11.47 3.50 -8.37
CA ILE A 163 10.55 3.06 -7.32
C ILE A 163 9.65 1.93 -7.82
N ALA A 164 8.94 1.29 -6.92
CA ALA A 164 7.93 0.27 -7.26
C ALA A 164 8.46 -0.89 -8.13
N ILE A 165 9.74 -1.21 -8.05
CA ILE A 165 10.35 -2.31 -8.77
C ILE A 165 10.85 -3.37 -7.77
N SER A 166 10.47 -4.64 -8.00
CA SER A 166 10.83 -5.74 -7.11
C SER A 166 12.33 -6.05 -7.17
N LYS A 167 12.98 -6.21 -6.01
CA LYS A 167 14.35 -6.71 -5.82
C LYS A 167 15.49 -5.87 -6.41
N GLY A 168 15.22 -4.68 -6.93
CA GLY A 168 16.25 -3.81 -7.50
C GLY A 168 16.27 -3.84 -9.02
N VAL A 169 17.10 -2.97 -9.60
CA VAL A 169 17.01 -2.60 -11.02
C VAL A 169 18.29 -2.87 -11.81
N ASN A 170 19.42 -3.18 -11.12
CA ASN A 170 20.72 -3.35 -11.77
C ASN A 170 21.01 -4.84 -11.99
N GLU A 171 21.11 -5.21 -13.26
CA GLU A 171 21.68 -6.45 -13.74
C GLU A 171 22.94 -6.07 -14.54
N CYS A 172 24.09 -6.65 -14.26
CA CYS A 172 25.37 -6.23 -14.85
C CYS A 172 26.14 -7.38 -15.51
N THR A 173 25.53 -8.57 -15.64
CA THR A 173 26.24 -9.74 -16.17
C THR A 173 26.11 -9.88 -17.67
N GLN A 174 25.11 -9.25 -18.28
CA GLN A 174 24.85 -9.32 -19.73
C GLN A 174 24.96 -7.92 -20.38
N SER A 175 25.42 -7.86 -21.60
CA SER A 175 25.49 -6.61 -22.36
C SER A 175 24.14 -6.19 -22.94
N ASN A 176 23.23 -7.13 -23.11
CA ASN A 176 21.90 -6.90 -23.70
C ASN A 176 20.84 -7.64 -22.91
N THR A 177 19.86 -6.90 -22.39
CA THR A 177 18.67 -7.38 -21.65
C THR A 177 17.40 -6.75 -22.22
N ALA A 178 17.34 -6.50 -23.52
CA ALA A 178 16.22 -5.81 -24.17
C ALA A 178 14.86 -6.53 -24.01
N GLU A 179 14.87 -7.83 -23.75
CA GLU A 179 13.68 -8.65 -23.53
C GLU A 179 13.04 -8.46 -22.14
N VAL A 180 13.77 -7.89 -21.17
CA VAL A 180 13.26 -7.66 -19.81
C VAL A 180 12.27 -6.50 -19.82
N ARG A 181 11.16 -6.66 -19.12
CA ARG A 181 10.12 -5.63 -19.01
C ARG A 181 9.88 -5.26 -17.54
N ILE A 182 10.02 -3.99 -17.23
CA ILE A 182 9.75 -3.46 -15.86
C ILE A 182 8.28 -3.68 -15.49
N GLY A 183 7.37 -3.63 -16.44
CA GLY A 183 5.95 -3.90 -16.23
C GLY A 183 5.63 -5.26 -15.60
N ASP A 184 6.54 -6.26 -15.74
CA ASP A 184 6.36 -7.61 -15.17
C ASP A 184 6.76 -7.70 -13.69
N VAL A 185 7.47 -6.71 -13.16
CA VAL A 185 8.05 -6.73 -11.81
C VAL A 185 7.63 -5.55 -10.95
N ILE A 186 6.52 -4.91 -11.26
CA ILE A 186 5.98 -3.82 -10.46
C ILE A 186 5.65 -4.32 -9.04
N ASN A 187 6.19 -3.64 -8.04
CA ASN A 187 5.91 -3.85 -6.64
C ASN A 187 4.90 -2.80 -6.14
N PRO A 188 3.61 -3.12 -6.01
CA PRO A 188 2.59 -2.16 -5.59
C PRO A 188 2.68 -1.79 -4.11
N ASP A 189 3.46 -2.55 -3.33
CA ASP A 189 3.62 -2.36 -1.88
C ASP A 189 4.86 -1.51 -1.54
N ASP A 190 5.55 -0.94 -2.53
CA ASP A 190 6.69 -0.06 -2.25
C ASP A 190 6.22 1.25 -1.62
N ILE A 191 6.64 1.49 -0.37
CA ILE A 191 6.32 2.71 0.39
C ILE A 191 6.71 4.02 -0.32
N ASN A 192 7.64 3.96 -1.28
CA ASN A 192 8.03 5.13 -2.04
C ASN A 192 6.91 5.62 -2.95
N ILE A 193 5.96 4.77 -3.35
CA ILE A 193 4.73 5.20 -4.04
C ILE A 193 3.97 6.21 -3.17
N TYR A 194 3.75 5.87 -1.88
CA TYR A 194 3.07 6.76 -0.94
C TYR A 194 3.85 8.06 -0.70
N ARG A 195 5.17 7.96 -0.55
CA ARG A 195 6.05 9.12 -0.32
C ARG A 195 6.06 10.07 -1.51
N GLN A 196 6.13 9.53 -2.72
CA GLN A 196 6.09 10.31 -3.96
C GLN A 196 4.73 11.02 -4.13
N LEU A 197 3.62 10.32 -3.83
CA LEU A 197 2.28 10.92 -3.81
C LEU A 197 2.21 12.10 -2.81
N GLY A 198 2.80 11.95 -1.63
CA GLY A 198 2.90 13.03 -0.64
C GLY A 198 3.67 14.26 -1.14
N GLY A 199 4.60 14.07 -2.09
CA GLY A 199 5.33 15.12 -2.79
C GLY A 199 4.62 15.67 -4.03
N GLY A 200 3.46 15.10 -4.42
CA GLY A 200 2.68 15.55 -5.59
C GLY A 200 3.02 14.83 -6.89
N VAL A 201 3.88 13.80 -6.87
CA VAL A 201 4.11 12.94 -8.04
C VAL A 201 2.94 11.99 -8.20
N THR A 202 2.34 11.96 -9.38
CA THR A 202 1.15 11.15 -9.67
C THR A 202 1.36 10.10 -10.73
N THR A 203 2.44 10.23 -11.50
CA THR A 203 2.80 9.33 -12.61
C THR A 203 4.31 9.19 -12.62
N SER A 204 4.81 7.97 -12.83
CA SER A 204 6.25 7.72 -12.96
C SER A 204 6.53 6.76 -14.11
N GLN A 205 7.58 7.05 -14.86
CA GLN A 205 8.19 6.10 -15.80
C GLN A 205 9.23 5.29 -15.02
N LEU A 206 9.01 3.99 -14.95
CA LEU A 206 9.87 3.04 -14.26
C LEU A 206 10.89 2.48 -15.22
N LEU A 207 12.15 2.61 -14.85
CA LEU A 207 13.28 2.17 -15.65
C LEU A 207 14.09 1.12 -14.90
N HIS A 208 14.67 0.16 -15.61
CA HIS A 208 15.74 -0.63 -15.04
C HIS A 208 17.02 0.21 -14.89
N GLY A 209 18.01 -0.29 -14.15
CA GLY A 209 19.28 0.42 -13.95
C GLY A 209 20.14 0.49 -15.20
N SER A 210 21.10 1.42 -15.23
CA SER A 210 21.96 1.73 -16.36
C SER A 210 23.20 0.83 -16.44
N CYS A 211 23.15 -0.39 -15.92
CA CYS A 211 24.30 -1.27 -15.84
C CYS A 211 24.62 -1.97 -17.17
N ASN A 212 23.61 -2.25 -17.96
CA ASN A 212 23.71 -2.92 -19.25
C ASN A 212 23.81 -1.87 -20.37
N PRO A 213 24.65 -2.07 -21.39
CA PRO A 213 24.69 -1.20 -22.57
C PRO A 213 23.35 -1.12 -23.32
N ILE A 214 22.61 -2.24 -23.39
CA ILE A 214 21.26 -2.31 -23.92
C ILE A 214 20.37 -2.88 -22.84
N GLY A 215 19.50 -2.03 -22.31
CA GLY A 215 18.58 -2.41 -21.24
C GLY A 215 17.22 -2.90 -21.72
N GLY A 216 16.31 -3.11 -20.76
CA GLY A 216 14.96 -3.60 -21.02
C GLY A 216 13.95 -2.50 -21.29
N GLN A 217 12.70 -2.91 -21.36
CA GLN A 217 11.55 -2.05 -21.62
C GLN A 217 11.09 -1.38 -20.33
N SER A 218 10.78 -0.10 -20.38
CA SER A 218 10.23 0.67 -19.27
C SER A 218 8.73 0.38 -19.08
N ALA A 219 8.18 0.87 -17.97
CA ALA A 219 6.74 0.90 -17.77
C ALA A 219 6.32 2.25 -17.19
N ILE A 220 5.14 2.74 -17.55
CA ILE A 220 4.56 3.93 -16.93
C ILE A 220 3.47 3.50 -15.97
N ILE A 221 3.53 4.02 -14.75
CA ILE A 221 2.50 3.78 -13.74
C ILE A 221 1.87 5.07 -13.24
N LYS A 222 0.60 4.99 -12.87
CA LYS A 222 -0.05 5.96 -11.99
C LYS A 222 0.13 5.53 -10.54
N LEU A 223 0.58 6.44 -9.70
CA LEU A 223 0.87 6.15 -8.29
C LEU A 223 -0.44 6.00 -7.52
N ARG A 224 -1.04 4.81 -7.56
CA ARG A 224 -2.32 4.50 -6.92
C ARG A 224 -2.09 3.61 -5.69
N TRP A 225 -1.67 4.22 -4.60
CA TRP A 225 -1.39 3.51 -3.35
C TRP A 225 -2.55 2.62 -2.92
N GLY A 226 -2.28 1.33 -2.66
CA GLY A 226 -3.27 0.33 -2.31
C GLY A 226 -3.96 -0.35 -3.50
N SER A 227 -3.55 -0.07 -4.73
CA SER A 227 -4.01 -0.77 -5.92
C SER A 227 -3.08 -1.93 -6.30
N SER A 228 -3.54 -2.83 -7.16
CA SER A 228 -2.69 -3.88 -7.72
C SER A 228 -1.68 -3.33 -8.71
N ALA A 229 -0.63 -4.09 -9.03
CA ALA A 229 0.34 -3.73 -10.06
C ALA A 229 -0.33 -3.43 -11.40
N GLU A 230 -1.30 -4.26 -11.80
CA GLU A 230 -2.04 -4.08 -13.06
C GLU A 230 -2.90 -2.80 -13.06
N ASP A 231 -3.54 -2.49 -11.92
CA ASP A 231 -4.34 -1.26 -11.80
C ASP A 231 -3.48 0.03 -11.84
N MET A 232 -2.18 -0.10 -11.58
CA MET A 232 -1.24 1.03 -11.64
C MET A 232 -0.73 1.29 -13.04
N LYS A 233 -0.63 0.29 -13.91
CA LYS A 233 -0.11 0.45 -15.27
C LYS A 233 -0.90 1.51 -16.05
N PHE A 234 -0.19 2.32 -16.79
CA PHE A 234 -0.78 3.27 -17.71
C PHE A 234 -1.05 2.56 -19.04
N GLN A 235 -2.32 2.35 -19.36
CA GLN A 235 -2.72 1.64 -20.57
C GLN A 235 -2.21 2.38 -21.83
N GLY A 236 -1.61 1.63 -22.73
CA GLY A 236 -1.07 2.15 -23.99
C GLY A 236 0.31 2.79 -23.88
N ALA A 237 1.01 2.56 -22.78
CA ALA A 237 2.37 3.03 -22.55
C ALA A 237 3.35 1.87 -22.24
N ASP A 238 3.09 0.69 -22.80
CA ASP A 238 3.94 -0.50 -22.70
C ASP A 238 4.96 -0.53 -23.83
#